data_d5bb48c12b32118e562d95105e4e51b9
#
_entry.id   d5bb48c12b32118e562d95105e4e51b9
#
_cell.length_a   1.000
_cell.length_b   1.000
_cell.length_c   1.000
_cell.angle_alpha   90.00
_cell.angle_beta   90.00
_cell.angle_gamma   90.00
#
_symmetry.space_group_name_H-M   'P 1'
#
loop_
_entity.id
_entity.type
_entity.pdbx_description
1 polymer ?
#
loop_
_entity_poly.entity_id
_entity_poly.type
_entity_poly.pdbx_seq_one_letter_code
_entity_poly.pdbx_strand_id
1 'polypeptide(L)'
;DWPEIRSGQWLAIDGLTNVSYTSIQFENDSEVVVDYRLDWMCGYTYSVKVPAGYNASNQYPLFLFLHGQVEDSVFFNNMLTNNFHIPEDDKYIIVRPSKLEWDWDPKKALDVLEDVKSHLSVDDDRVYLTGLSMGGRGTFIVAAALPDYFAAIMPLSPHHEPYSYLPFAEEVAHLPIWMSHGTADNTSSF
;
A
#
# COMPACT_ATOMS: atom_id res chain seq x y z
N ASP A 1 -7.47 18.19 -4.39
CA ASP A 1 -8.74 18.31 -3.66
C ASP A 1 -9.41 16.94 -3.59
N TRP A 2 -9.92 16.57 -2.43
CA TRP A 2 -10.68 15.34 -2.26
C TRP A 2 -12.03 15.45 -3.00
N PRO A 3 -12.44 14.40 -3.72
CA PRO A 3 -13.78 14.34 -4.29
C PRO A 3 -14.85 14.23 -3.18
N GLU A 4 -16.10 14.46 -3.53
CA GLU A 4 -17.22 14.27 -2.60
C GLU A 4 -17.21 12.84 -2.04
N ILE A 5 -17.22 12.72 -0.71
CA ILE A 5 -17.24 11.43 -0.02
C ILE A 5 -18.61 10.78 -0.21
N ARG A 6 -18.65 9.65 -0.93
CA ARG A 6 -19.87 8.88 -1.18
C ARG A 6 -19.74 7.47 -0.63
N SER A 7 -20.66 7.13 0.25
CA SER A 7 -20.75 5.81 0.86
C SER A 7 -20.77 4.68 -0.19
N GLY A 8 -20.01 3.62 0.06
CA GLY A 8 -19.93 2.44 -0.80
C GLY A 8 -19.21 2.62 -2.12
N GLN A 9 -18.57 3.77 -2.39
CA GLN A 9 -17.88 4.05 -3.65
C GLN A 9 -16.36 4.07 -3.52
N TRP A 10 -15.71 3.83 -4.66
CA TRP A 10 -14.28 4.09 -4.82
C TRP A 10 -14.07 5.55 -5.20
N LEU A 11 -13.12 6.19 -4.51
CA LEU A 11 -12.64 7.54 -4.82
C LEU A 11 -11.21 7.44 -5.35
N ALA A 12 -10.93 8.13 -6.45
CA ALA A 12 -9.57 8.32 -6.94
C ALA A 12 -9.04 9.67 -6.44
N ILE A 13 -7.89 9.65 -5.80
CA ILE A 13 -7.22 10.82 -5.27
C ILE A 13 -5.98 11.08 -6.12
N ASP A 14 -5.99 12.17 -6.86
CA ASP A 14 -4.89 12.60 -7.70
C ASP A 14 -3.97 13.56 -6.94
N GLY A 15 -2.78 13.07 -6.64
CA GLY A 15 -1.64 13.87 -6.24
C GLY A 15 -1.72 14.56 -4.87
N LEU A 16 -0.99 14.06 -3.91
CA LEU A 16 -0.60 14.81 -2.73
C LEU A 16 0.44 15.86 -3.13
N THR A 17 0.01 17.10 -3.31
CA THR A 17 0.79 18.18 -3.94
C THR A 17 1.95 18.73 -3.10
N ASN A 18 2.10 18.30 -1.86
CA ASN A 18 3.11 18.81 -0.93
C ASN A 18 4.21 17.81 -0.56
N VAL A 19 4.33 16.72 -1.32
CA VAL A 19 5.32 15.66 -1.03
C VAL A 19 6.47 15.77 -2.02
N SER A 20 7.67 16.03 -1.53
CA SER A 20 8.88 15.93 -2.35
C SER A 20 9.25 14.48 -2.56
N TYR A 21 9.30 14.03 -3.80
CA TYR A 21 9.90 12.77 -4.18
C TYR A 21 11.41 12.81 -3.98
N THR A 22 11.94 11.89 -3.20
CA THR A 22 13.33 11.49 -3.30
C THR A 22 13.38 10.28 -4.22
N SER A 23 14.06 10.39 -5.35
CA SER A 23 14.36 9.25 -6.20
C SER A 23 15.07 8.19 -5.37
N ILE A 24 14.50 6.99 -5.27
CA ILE A 24 15.19 5.87 -4.63
C ILE A 24 16.30 5.46 -5.57
N GLN A 25 17.55 5.66 -5.15
CA GLN A 25 18.71 5.17 -5.87
C GLN A 25 18.92 3.70 -5.48
N PHE A 26 18.84 2.81 -6.45
CA PHE A 26 19.26 1.43 -6.29
C PHE A 26 20.75 1.34 -6.61
N GLU A 27 21.56 1.00 -5.62
CA GLU A 27 22.92 0.53 -5.87
C GLU A 27 22.86 -0.94 -6.33
N ASN A 28 22.86 -1.16 -7.63
CA ASN A 28 23.34 -2.41 -8.17
C ASN A 28 24.87 -2.37 -8.12
N ASP A 29 25.53 -3.52 -7.92
CA ASP A 29 26.97 -3.71 -7.72
C ASP A 29 27.91 -2.98 -8.73
N SER A 30 27.41 -2.24 -9.69
CA SER A 30 28.16 -1.47 -10.67
C SER A 30 27.49 -0.24 -11.29
N GLU A 31 26.18 0.04 -11.08
CA GLU A 31 25.52 1.21 -11.67
C GLU A 31 24.41 1.76 -10.77
N VAL A 32 24.42 3.07 -10.56
CA VAL A 32 23.29 3.80 -9.98
C VAL A 32 22.24 3.99 -11.08
N VAL A 33 21.15 3.27 -11.01
CA VAL A 33 20.01 3.48 -11.92
C VAL A 33 19.10 4.55 -11.32
N VAL A 34 19.19 5.75 -11.86
CA VAL A 34 18.23 6.82 -11.56
C VAL A 34 17.03 6.64 -12.48
N ASP A 35 15.85 6.36 -11.91
CA ASP A 35 14.62 6.28 -12.69
C ASP A 35 14.06 7.70 -12.91
N TYR A 36 14.48 8.33 -14.00
CA TYR A 36 14.03 9.68 -14.38
C TYR A 36 12.53 9.79 -14.68
N ARG A 37 11.81 8.67 -14.78
CA ARG A 37 10.36 8.67 -15.01
C ARG A 37 9.58 9.19 -13.80
N LEU A 38 10.21 9.27 -12.65
CA LEU A 38 9.60 9.73 -11.40
C LEU A 38 9.72 11.24 -11.18
N ASP A 39 10.64 11.91 -11.87
CA ASP A 39 10.91 13.35 -11.68
C ASP A 39 9.73 14.26 -12.05
N TRP A 40 8.79 13.77 -12.86
CA TRP A 40 7.60 14.52 -13.29
C TRP A 40 6.31 14.11 -12.59
N MET A 41 6.33 13.10 -11.72
CA MET A 41 5.17 12.72 -10.92
C MET A 41 5.08 13.60 -9.67
N CYS A 42 4.36 14.71 -9.80
CA CYS A 42 4.05 15.58 -8.67
C CYS A 42 3.02 14.91 -7.75
N GLY A 43 3.50 14.28 -6.69
CA GLY A 43 2.65 13.74 -5.63
C GLY A 43 2.28 12.26 -5.76
N TYR A 44 1.56 11.76 -4.77
CA TYR A 44 1.10 10.37 -4.69
C TYR A 44 -0.34 10.24 -5.14
N THR A 45 -0.61 9.29 -6.05
CA THR A 45 -1.96 8.91 -6.43
C THR A 45 -2.37 7.67 -5.64
N TYR A 46 -3.60 7.63 -5.18
CA TYR A 46 -4.17 6.46 -4.51
C TYR A 46 -5.68 6.39 -4.70
N SER A 47 -6.26 5.22 -4.47
CA SER A 47 -7.70 5.05 -4.43
C SER A 47 -8.18 4.66 -3.03
N VAL A 48 -9.36 5.11 -2.68
CA VAL A 48 -10.02 4.84 -1.40
C VAL A 48 -11.39 4.25 -1.64
N LYS A 49 -11.68 3.10 -1.00
CA LYS A 49 -13.04 2.57 -0.89
C LYS A 49 -13.66 3.07 0.40
N VAL A 50 -14.71 3.84 0.27
CA VAL A 50 -15.52 4.31 1.41
C VAL A 50 -16.50 3.20 1.81
N PRO A 51 -16.61 2.85 3.10
CA PRO A 51 -17.52 1.79 3.57
C PRO A 51 -18.97 2.03 3.17
N ALA A 52 -19.72 0.96 2.97
CA ALA A 52 -21.15 1.03 2.82
C ALA A 52 -21.80 1.62 4.08
N GLY A 53 -22.69 2.60 3.92
CA GLY A 53 -23.33 3.31 5.03
C GLY A 53 -22.35 4.16 5.88
N TYR A 54 -21.26 4.66 5.29
CA TYR A 54 -20.30 5.51 5.98
C TYR A 54 -20.97 6.68 6.71
N ASN A 55 -20.57 6.89 7.95
CA ASN A 55 -20.99 8.01 8.77
C ASN A 55 -19.76 8.53 9.57
N ALA A 56 -19.41 9.78 9.38
CA ALA A 56 -18.24 10.40 10.00
C ALA A 56 -18.28 10.42 11.55
N SER A 57 -19.42 10.13 12.18
CA SER A 57 -19.52 9.97 13.64
C SER A 57 -19.05 8.60 14.14
N ASN A 58 -18.81 7.64 13.24
CA ASN A 58 -18.32 6.32 13.56
C ASN A 58 -16.84 6.21 13.12
N GLN A 59 -16.07 5.40 13.82
CA GLN A 59 -14.71 5.05 13.43
C GLN A 59 -14.68 3.71 12.69
N TYR A 60 -13.88 3.63 11.62
CA TYR A 60 -13.80 2.47 10.74
C TYR A 60 -12.39 1.89 10.71
N PRO A 61 -12.26 0.54 10.71
CA PRO A 61 -10.99 -0.09 10.40
C PRO A 61 -10.50 0.33 9.02
N LEU A 62 -9.18 0.38 8.85
CA LEU A 62 -8.55 0.69 7.56
C LEU A 62 -7.62 -0.44 7.13
N PHE A 63 -7.71 -0.83 5.87
CA PHE A 63 -6.76 -1.72 5.20
C PHE A 63 -5.96 -0.93 4.18
N LEU A 64 -4.64 -0.85 4.38
CA LEU A 64 -3.70 -0.37 3.38
C LEU A 64 -3.25 -1.56 2.53
N PHE A 65 -3.55 -1.53 1.24
CA PHE A 65 -3.19 -2.57 0.30
C PHE A 65 -2.08 -2.10 -0.66
N LEU A 66 -0.95 -2.78 -0.61
CA LEU A 66 0.20 -2.54 -1.47
C LEU A 66 0.15 -3.47 -2.69
N HIS A 67 0.11 -2.89 -3.90
CA HIS A 67 0.07 -3.68 -5.13
C HIS A 67 1.43 -4.33 -5.44
N GLY A 68 1.41 -5.38 -6.28
CA GLY A 68 2.60 -6.03 -6.81
C GLY A 68 3.31 -5.20 -7.87
N GLN A 69 4.17 -5.85 -8.65
CA GLN A 69 4.83 -5.22 -9.79
C GLN A 69 3.79 -4.74 -10.82
N VAL A 70 4.01 -3.56 -11.35
CA VAL A 70 3.19 -2.96 -12.40
C VAL A 70 4.09 -2.59 -13.56
N GLU A 71 3.80 -3.15 -14.75
CA GLU A 71 4.63 -2.95 -15.93
C GLU A 71 4.12 -1.82 -16.83
N ASP A 72 2.84 -1.45 -16.74
CA ASP A 72 2.27 -0.37 -17.55
C ASP A 72 1.09 0.37 -16.87
N SER A 73 0.76 1.55 -17.41
CA SER A 73 -0.31 2.42 -16.92
C SER A 73 -1.72 1.84 -17.09
N VAL A 74 -1.93 0.92 -18.01
CA VAL A 74 -3.25 0.29 -18.27
C VAL A 74 -3.53 -0.75 -17.20
N PHE A 75 -2.54 -1.56 -16.87
CA PHE A 75 -2.62 -2.51 -15.76
C PHE A 75 -2.87 -1.80 -14.44
N PHE A 76 -2.20 -0.68 -14.24
CA PHE A 76 -2.33 0.18 -13.08
C PHE A 76 -3.77 0.69 -12.88
N ASN A 77 -4.39 1.24 -13.90
CA ASN A 77 -5.76 1.70 -13.84
C ASN A 77 -6.75 0.56 -13.56
N ASN A 78 -6.51 -0.63 -14.12
CA ASN A 78 -7.33 -1.81 -13.88
C ASN A 78 -7.16 -2.36 -12.44
N MET A 79 -5.96 -2.30 -11.88
CA MET A 79 -5.73 -2.68 -10.47
C MET A 79 -6.44 -1.76 -9.49
N LEU A 80 -6.53 -0.47 -9.79
CA LEU A 80 -7.24 0.48 -8.94
C LEU A 80 -8.75 0.20 -8.88
N THR A 81 -9.32 -0.43 -9.89
CA THR A 81 -10.78 -0.55 -10.04
C THR A 81 -11.34 -1.95 -9.85
N ASN A 82 -10.60 -3.05 -10.12
CA ASN A 82 -11.27 -4.32 -10.39
C ASN A 82 -10.82 -5.56 -9.61
N ASN A 83 -9.81 -5.53 -8.74
CA ASN A 83 -9.16 -6.78 -8.32
C ASN A 83 -9.50 -7.32 -6.93
N PHE A 84 -10.44 -6.73 -6.22
CA PHE A 84 -10.93 -7.32 -4.97
C PHE A 84 -12.45 -7.35 -4.96
N HIS A 85 -12.99 -8.56 -4.85
CA HIS A 85 -14.39 -8.71 -4.49
C HIS A 85 -14.55 -8.28 -3.03
N ILE A 86 -15.02 -7.07 -2.84
CA ILE A 86 -15.33 -6.52 -1.53
C ILE A 86 -16.82 -6.73 -1.32
N PRO A 87 -17.24 -7.35 -0.21
CA PRO A 87 -18.64 -7.48 0.12
C PRO A 87 -19.34 -6.12 0.12
N GLU A 88 -20.60 -6.06 -0.35
CA GLU A 88 -21.36 -4.83 -0.43
C GLU A 88 -21.63 -4.20 0.95
N ASP A 89 -21.62 -5.02 1.99
CA ASP A 89 -21.84 -4.63 3.39
C ASP A 89 -20.56 -4.39 4.18
N ASP A 90 -19.42 -4.19 3.51
CA ASP A 90 -18.14 -3.92 4.15
C ASP A 90 -18.25 -2.77 5.15
N LYS A 91 -17.52 -2.92 6.26
CA LYS A 91 -17.49 -1.95 7.36
C LYS A 91 -16.09 -1.37 7.58
N TYR A 92 -15.26 -1.37 6.55
CA TYR A 92 -13.88 -0.93 6.61
C TYR A 92 -13.51 -0.05 5.41
N ILE A 93 -12.52 0.78 5.61
CA ILE A 93 -11.91 1.61 4.56
C ILE A 93 -10.81 0.77 3.89
N ILE A 94 -10.72 0.82 2.57
CA ILE A 94 -9.60 0.23 1.84
C ILE A 94 -8.86 1.34 1.11
N VAL A 95 -7.54 1.38 1.28
CA VAL A 95 -6.66 2.35 0.64
C VAL A 95 -5.66 1.62 -0.23
N ARG A 96 -5.51 2.06 -1.46
CA ARG A 96 -4.58 1.49 -2.44
C ARG A 96 -3.71 2.59 -3.01
N PRO A 97 -2.53 2.84 -2.43
CA PRO A 97 -1.56 3.76 -3.03
C PRO A 97 -0.98 3.17 -4.31
N SER A 98 -0.54 4.05 -5.19
CA SER A 98 0.09 3.73 -6.44
C SER A 98 1.58 4.00 -6.38
N LYS A 99 2.41 3.13 -6.97
CA LYS A 99 3.84 3.38 -7.14
C LYS A 99 4.32 2.94 -8.52
N LEU A 100 5.39 3.54 -8.98
CA LEU A 100 6.17 3.11 -10.14
C LEU A 100 7.59 2.67 -9.74
N GLU A 101 8.00 2.96 -8.52
CA GLU A 101 9.28 2.57 -7.95
C GLU A 101 9.41 1.04 -7.84
N TRP A 102 10.64 0.54 -7.79
CA TRP A 102 10.87 -0.88 -7.60
C TRP A 102 10.35 -1.41 -6.26
N ASP A 103 10.61 -0.68 -5.18
CA ASP A 103 10.17 -1.10 -3.85
C ASP A 103 9.18 -0.10 -3.22
N TRP A 104 8.59 -0.44 -2.09
CA TRP A 104 7.65 0.41 -1.38
C TRP A 104 8.38 1.38 -0.45
N ASP A 105 8.09 2.67 -0.56
CA ASP A 105 8.58 3.72 0.33
C ASP A 105 7.66 3.85 1.55
N PRO A 106 8.17 3.61 2.79
CA PRO A 106 7.39 3.79 4.02
C PRO A 106 6.84 5.21 4.19
N LYS A 107 7.59 6.23 3.74
CA LYS A 107 7.11 7.61 3.81
C LYS A 107 5.89 7.81 2.92
N LYS A 108 5.87 7.24 1.72
CA LYS A 108 4.71 7.29 0.83
C LYS A 108 3.48 6.64 1.45
N ALA A 109 3.66 5.48 2.08
CA ALA A 109 2.58 4.79 2.78
C ALA A 109 2.02 5.65 3.92
N LEU A 110 2.90 6.26 4.72
CA LEU A 110 2.51 7.14 5.81
C LEU A 110 1.77 8.38 5.32
N ASP A 111 2.29 9.07 4.31
CA ASP A 111 1.67 10.29 3.77
C ASP A 111 0.25 10.01 3.26
N VAL A 112 0.04 8.87 2.59
CA VAL A 112 -1.29 8.44 2.12
C VAL A 112 -2.22 8.13 3.30
N LEU A 113 -1.74 7.43 4.32
CA LEU A 113 -2.54 7.13 5.52
C LEU A 113 -2.96 8.39 6.26
N GLU A 114 -2.05 9.34 6.45
CA GLU A 114 -2.33 10.61 7.12
C GLU A 114 -3.33 11.47 6.32
N ASP A 115 -3.21 11.49 4.99
CA ASP A 115 -4.18 12.19 4.15
C ASP A 115 -5.58 11.56 4.25
N VAL A 116 -5.68 10.22 4.21
CA VAL A 116 -6.96 9.51 4.40
C VAL A 116 -7.56 9.82 5.77
N LYS A 117 -6.76 9.76 6.84
CA LYS A 117 -7.21 10.07 8.21
C LYS A 117 -7.68 11.50 8.39
N SER A 118 -7.15 12.43 7.62
CA SER A 118 -7.58 13.84 7.64
C SER A 118 -8.97 14.05 7.02
N HIS A 119 -9.46 13.09 6.22
CA HIS A 119 -10.74 13.19 5.50
C HIS A 119 -11.79 12.15 5.93
N LEU A 120 -11.35 10.99 6.42
CA LEU A 120 -12.22 9.91 6.84
C LEU A 120 -11.99 9.53 8.31
N SER A 121 -13.07 9.12 8.98
CA SER A 121 -13.03 8.71 10.39
C SER A 121 -12.46 7.30 10.51
N VAL A 122 -11.15 7.20 10.71
CA VAL A 122 -10.39 5.96 10.87
C VAL A 122 -10.27 5.61 12.36
N ASP A 123 -10.34 4.33 12.68
CA ASP A 123 -9.99 3.78 13.98
C ASP A 123 -8.48 3.48 14.01
N ASP A 124 -7.73 4.27 14.75
CA ASP A 124 -6.27 4.17 14.82
C ASP A 124 -5.78 2.84 15.41
N ASP A 125 -6.58 2.18 16.23
CA ASP A 125 -6.27 0.85 16.81
C ASP A 125 -6.56 -0.30 15.82
N ARG A 126 -7.16 -0.02 14.67
CA ARG A 126 -7.55 -1.01 13.66
C ARG A 126 -7.07 -0.64 12.25
N VAL A 127 -5.80 -0.27 12.14
CA VAL A 127 -5.13 -0.07 10.85
C VAL A 127 -4.35 -1.33 10.49
N TYR A 128 -4.63 -1.90 9.33
CA TYR A 128 -4.05 -3.15 8.84
C TYR A 128 -3.28 -2.92 7.55
N LEU A 129 -2.18 -3.66 7.39
CA LEU A 129 -1.36 -3.58 6.19
C LEU A 129 -1.31 -4.93 5.48
N THR A 130 -1.55 -4.92 4.18
CA THR A 130 -1.45 -6.10 3.33
C THR A 130 -0.88 -5.74 1.97
N GLY A 131 -0.44 -6.73 1.22
CA GLY A 131 0.06 -6.52 -0.12
C GLY A 131 0.42 -7.83 -0.81
N LEU A 132 0.46 -7.81 -2.13
CA LEU A 132 0.71 -8.97 -2.97
C LEU A 132 2.08 -8.86 -3.67
N SER A 133 2.85 -9.97 -3.71
CA SER A 133 4.13 -10.06 -4.43
C SER A 133 5.12 -9.00 -3.94
N MET A 134 5.53 -8.03 -4.76
CA MET A 134 6.33 -6.85 -4.31
C MET A 134 5.61 -6.07 -3.22
N GLY A 135 4.27 -5.99 -3.23
CA GLY A 135 3.48 -5.42 -2.15
C GLY A 135 3.52 -6.28 -0.88
N GLY A 136 3.61 -7.60 -1.02
CA GLY A 136 3.85 -8.52 0.09
C GLY A 136 5.20 -8.27 0.77
N ARG A 137 6.26 -8.09 -0.02
CA ARG A 137 7.57 -7.62 0.46
C ARG A 137 7.43 -6.22 1.09
N GLY A 138 6.74 -5.30 0.42
CA GLY A 138 6.48 -3.95 0.91
C GLY A 138 5.77 -3.93 2.26
N THR A 139 4.95 -4.94 2.54
CA THR A 139 4.30 -5.10 3.86
C THR A 139 5.34 -5.22 4.98
N PHE A 140 6.41 -5.98 4.79
CA PHE A 140 7.49 -6.06 5.76
C PHE A 140 8.26 -4.75 5.88
N ILE A 141 8.61 -4.12 4.74
CA ILE A 141 9.39 -2.87 4.71
C ILE A 141 8.65 -1.74 5.41
N VAL A 142 7.37 -1.56 5.08
CA VAL A 142 6.55 -0.48 5.63
C VAL A 142 6.25 -0.72 7.11
N ALA A 143 5.93 -1.96 7.51
CA ALA A 143 5.67 -2.28 8.91
C ALA A 143 6.92 -2.13 9.78
N ALA A 144 8.11 -2.53 9.29
CA ALA A 144 9.37 -2.35 10.01
C ALA A 144 9.72 -0.87 10.24
N ALA A 145 9.44 -0.02 9.26
CA ALA A 145 9.68 1.41 9.37
C ALA A 145 8.64 2.15 10.23
N LEU A 146 7.45 1.57 10.40
CA LEU A 146 6.31 2.14 11.14
C LEU A 146 5.80 1.12 12.20
N PRO A 147 6.62 0.75 13.18
CA PRO A 147 6.38 -0.42 14.03
C PRO A 147 5.11 -0.33 14.88
N ASP A 148 4.69 0.87 15.28
CA ASP A 148 3.53 1.09 16.15
C ASP A 148 2.27 1.51 15.37
N TYR A 149 2.31 1.44 14.04
CA TYR A 149 1.25 2.00 13.21
C TYR A 149 0.16 0.98 12.85
N PHE A 150 0.51 -0.30 12.81
CA PHE A 150 -0.37 -1.36 12.33
C PHE A 150 -0.78 -2.32 13.43
N ALA A 151 -2.08 -2.65 13.49
CA ALA A 151 -2.61 -3.66 14.41
C ALA A 151 -2.24 -5.09 14.00
N ALA A 152 -2.09 -5.35 12.70
CA ALA A 152 -1.64 -6.61 12.14
C ALA A 152 -1.21 -6.43 10.67
N ILE A 153 -0.43 -7.40 10.15
CA ILE A 153 -0.01 -7.42 8.76
C ILE A 153 -0.35 -8.75 8.09
N MET A 154 -0.68 -8.68 6.78
CA MET A 154 -1.00 -9.86 5.97
C MET A 154 -0.25 -9.85 4.64
N PRO A 155 1.03 -10.25 4.60
CA PRO A 155 1.80 -10.37 3.36
C PRO A 155 1.30 -11.57 2.54
N LEU A 156 1.00 -11.34 1.25
CA LEU A 156 0.52 -12.35 0.31
C LEU A 156 1.61 -12.63 -0.73
N SER A 157 2.05 -13.88 -0.84
CA SER A 157 3.13 -14.31 -1.73
C SER A 157 4.27 -13.29 -1.80
N PRO A 158 4.87 -12.90 -0.67
CA PRO A 158 5.85 -11.82 -0.63
C PRO A 158 7.03 -12.14 -1.52
N HIS A 159 7.40 -11.18 -2.39
CA HIS A 159 8.52 -11.34 -3.30
C HIS A 159 9.85 -11.37 -2.54
N HIS A 160 10.68 -12.37 -2.84
CA HIS A 160 11.91 -12.64 -2.09
C HIS A 160 13.18 -12.34 -2.90
N GLU A 161 13.14 -12.47 -4.22
CA GLU A 161 14.28 -12.23 -5.08
C GLU A 161 14.09 -10.95 -5.93
N PRO A 162 15.17 -10.18 -6.20
CA PRO A 162 16.55 -10.38 -5.76
C PRO A 162 16.80 -9.95 -4.31
N TYR A 163 15.86 -9.31 -3.63
CA TYR A 163 16.02 -8.78 -2.27
C TYR A 163 15.06 -9.45 -1.29
N SER A 164 15.64 -10.04 -0.24
CA SER A 164 14.89 -10.71 0.81
C SER A 164 14.12 -9.73 1.71
N TYR A 165 12.94 -10.14 2.18
CA TYR A 165 12.22 -9.47 3.25
C TYR A 165 12.65 -9.94 4.65
N LEU A 166 13.43 -11.02 4.75
CA LEU A 166 13.89 -11.60 6.03
C LEU A 166 14.64 -10.61 6.93
N PRO A 167 15.44 -9.66 6.43
CA PRO A 167 16.09 -8.67 7.29
C PRO A 167 15.13 -7.84 8.13
N PHE A 168 13.87 -7.72 7.74
CA PHE A 168 12.84 -6.96 8.46
C PHE A 168 12.04 -7.81 9.48
N ALA A 169 12.36 -9.11 9.58
CA ALA A 169 11.55 -10.02 10.40
C ALA A 169 11.62 -9.72 11.90
N GLU A 170 12.77 -9.26 12.39
CA GLU A 170 12.95 -8.90 13.80
C GLU A 170 12.15 -7.64 14.17
N GLU A 171 12.14 -6.64 13.30
CA GLU A 171 11.44 -5.38 13.50
C GLU A 171 9.91 -5.56 13.57
N VAL A 172 9.38 -6.54 12.84
CA VAL A 172 7.92 -6.82 12.80
C VAL A 172 7.48 -7.96 13.71
N ALA A 173 8.40 -8.58 14.47
CA ALA A 173 8.12 -9.76 15.30
C ALA A 173 7.06 -9.52 16.41
N HIS A 174 6.82 -8.28 16.79
CA HIS A 174 5.80 -7.88 17.76
C HIS A 174 4.39 -7.84 17.17
N LEU A 175 4.25 -7.81 15.85
CA LEU A 175 2.95 -7.72 15.17
C LEU A 175 2.32 -9.11 14.95
N PRO A 176 1.00 -9.23 15.02
CA PRO A 176 0.29 -10.37 14.46
C PRO A 176 0.51 -10.42 12.94
N ILE A 177 1.03 -11.57 12.44
CA ILE A 177 1.33 -11.77 11.02
C ILE A 177 0.54 -12.97 10.50
N TRP A 178 -0.23 -12.74 9.43
CA TRP A 178 -0.84 -13.83 8.66
C TRP A 178 -0.27 -13.84 7.25
N MET A 179 0.74 -14.65 7.02
CA MET A 179 1.37 -14.79 5.71
C MET A 179 0.75 -15.95 4.93
N SER A 180 0.55 -15.75 3.64
CA SER A 180 0.11 -16.79 2.70
C SER A 180 1.04 -16.83 1.50
N HIS A 181 1.41 -18.07 1.05
CA HIS A 181 2.29 -18.28 -0.09
C HIS A 181 1.90 -19.58 -0.80
N GLY A 182 1.88 -19.55 -2.14
CA GLY A 182 1.61 -20.72 -2.95
C GLY A 182 2.84 -21.62 -3.07
N THR A 183 2.73 -22.92 -2.73
CA THR A 183 3.86 -23.87 -2.85
C THR A 183 4.28 -24.14 -4.31
N ALA A 184 3.49 -23.74 -5.30
CA ALA A 184 3.79 -23.82 -6.72
C ALA A 184 3.99 -22.45 -7.36
N ASP A 185 4.31 -21.43 -6.57
CA ASP A 185 4.59 -20.10 -7.05
C ASP A 185 5.95 -20.10 -7.78
N ASN A 186 5.90 -19.85 -9.11
CA ASN A 186 7.09 -19.82 -9.95
C ASN A 186 7.59 -18.38 -10.19
N THR A 187 6.88 -17.39 -9.68
CA THR A 187 7.23 -15.96 -9.82
C THR A 187 7.92 -15.45 -8.56
N SER A 188 7.34 -15.77 -7.41
CA SER A 188 7.95 -15.54 -6.11
C SER A 188 8.18 -16.89 -5.46
N SER A 189 9.39 -17.43 -5.56
CA SER A 189 9.68 -18.76 -4.98
C SER A 189 9.50 -18.76 -3.46
N PHE A 190 8.96 -19.87 -2.96
CA PHE A 190 8.78 -20.11 -1.53
C PHE A 190 10.09 -20.55 -0.88
#